data_a46cb2eec413beb99387b699faf41edd
#
_entry.id   a46cb2eec413beb99387b699faf41edd
#
_cell.length_a   1.000
_cell.length_b   1.000
_cell.length_c   1.000
_cell.angle_alpha   90.00
_cell.angle_beta   90.00
_cell.angle_gamma   90.00
#
_symmetry.space_group_name_H-M   'P 1'
#
loop_
_entity.id
_entity.type
_entity.pdbx_description
1 polymer ?
#
loop_
_entity_poly.entity_id
_entity_poly.type
_entity_poly.pdbx_seq_one_letter_code
_entity_poly.pdbx_strand_id
1 'polypeptide(L)'
;MYRNIGGYKYDSKTKTYPVFINYDKSEDISDTTKYEDHFVPGFRDRLIAISKSGRSLQSEDVQNFLKAKERGIRVELFVRKNKDDKISKEFYYLGHMTASGNTKEFTMPNTQKTAVEIEWILDVPVREDIYEYIVNS
;
A
#
# COMPACT_ATOMS: atom_id res chain seq x y z
N MET A 1 -5.71 -13.94 11.95
CA MET A 1 -5.40 -13.49 11.78
C MET A 1 -4.85 -12.78 11.42
N TYR A 2 -4.71 -12.58 11.33
CA TYR A 2 -4.38 -11.95 10.96
C TYR A 2 -3.46 -11.43 10.67
N ARG A 3 -3.11 -11.37 9.85
CA ARG A 3 -2.54 -10.63 9.61
C ARG A 3 -2.73 -9.45 9.99
N ASN A 4 -2.93 -9.01 10.48
CA ASN A 4 -3.35 -7.91 10.99
C ASN A 4 -2.38 -6.87 11.17
N ILE A 5 -1.24 -6.95 10.71
CA ILE A 5 -0.29 -5.91 10.86
C ILE A 5 -0.37 -4.93 9.72
N GLY A 6 -0.79 -5.35 8.56
CA GLY A 6 -0.93 -4.43 7.44
C GLY A 6 -2.03 -3.42 7.66
N GLY A 7 -2.09 -2.39 6.81
CA GLY A 7 -3.14 -1.41 6.84
C GLY A 7 -2.63 -0.01 7.10
N TYR A 8 -3.54 0.87 7.48
CA TYR A 8 -3.19 2.27 7.70
C TYR A 8 -4.04 2.85 8.80
N LYS A 9 -3.54 3.91 9.42
CA LYS A 9 -4.29 4.57 10.48
C LYS A 9 -3.83 6.02 10.56
N TYR A 10 -4.77 6.94 10.54
CA TYR A 10 -4.45 8.36 10.56
C TYR A 10 -4.08 8.81 11.96
N ASP A 11 -3.00 9.57 12.07
CA ASP A 11 -2.60 10.22 13.30
C ASP A 11 -2.86 11.72 13.14
N SER A 12 -3.94 12.18 13.74
CA SER A 12 -4.34 13.58 13.58
C SER A 12 -3.41 14.55 14.29
N LYS A 13 -2.69 14.09 15.30
CA LYS A 13 -1.80 14.97 16.04
C LYS A 13 -0.62 15.40 15.17
N THR A 14 -0.08 14.48 14.41
CA THR A 14 1.07 14.78 13.56
C THR A 14 0.67 14.95 12.11
N LYS A 15 -0.60 14.71 11.78
CA LYS A 15 -1.10 14.72 10.41
C LYS A 15 -0.31 13.75 9.55
N THR A 16 -0.09 12.56 10.10
CA THR A 16 0.66 11.53 9.41
C THR A 16 -0.25 10.32 9.18
N TYR A 17 -0.11 9.75 8.00
CA TYR A 17 -0.86 8.56 7.63
C TYR A 17 0.14 7.46 7.34
N PRO A 18 0.53 6.69 8.34
CA PRO A 18 1.43 5.55 8.06
C PRO A 18 0.65 4.45 7.37
N VAL A 19 1.25 3.89 6.33
CA VAL A 19 0.69 2.81 5.55
C VAL A 19 1.63 1.62 5.68
N PHE A 20 1.11 0.51 6.18
CA PHE A 20 1.89 -0.70 6.40
C PHE A 20 1.46 -1.77 5.42
N ILE A 21 2.39 -2.26 4.64
CA ILE A 21 2.11 -3.24 3.61
C ILE A 21 2.92 -4.49 3.86
N ASN A 22 2.23 -5.63 3.88
CA ASN A 22 2.88 -6.93 3.88
C ASN A 22 2.98 -7.37 2.43
N TYR A 23 4.18 -7.35 1.90
CA TYR A 23 4.39 -7.68 0.49
C TYR A 23 4.59 -9.18 0.38
N ASP A 24 3.49 -9.87 0.20
CA ASP A 24 3.52 -11.32 0.17
C ASP A 24 3.33 -11.78 -1.25
N LYS A 25 4.37 -12.36 -1.80
CA LYS A 25 4.32 -12.85 -3.16
C LYS A 25 4.21 -14.36 -3.10
N SER A 26 3.02 -14.82 -2.89
CA SER A 26 2.74 -16.24 -2.81
C SER A 26 2.92 -16.90 -4.17
N GLU A 27 3.38 -18.14 -4.16
CA GLU A 27 3.47 -18.90 -5.39
C GLU A 27 2.11 -19.39 -5.83
N ASP A 28 1.17 -19.40 -4.95
CA ASP A 28 -0.19 -19.73 -5.33
C ASP A 28 -0.82 -18.53 -5.96
N ILE A 29 -0.29 -18.14 -7.07
CA ILE A 29 -0.82 -16.99 -7.79
C ILE A 29 -2.21 -17.33 -8.25
N SER A 30 -3.14 -16.50 -7.85
CA SER A 30 -4.51 -16.66 -8.26
C SER A 30 -5.01 -15.33 -8.76
N ASP A 31 -6.27 -15.28 -9.11
CA ASP A 31 -6.86 -14.06 -9.56
C ASP A 31 -6.78 -12.96 -8.51
N THR A 32 -6.59 -13.32 -7.25
CA THR A 32 -6.57 -12.34 -6.20
C THR A 32 -5.31 -11.49 -6.19
N THR A 33 -4.23 -11.94 -6.83
CA THR A 33 -2.99 -11.17 -6.79
C THR A 33 -3.15 -9.79 -7.40
N LYS A 34 -4.03 -9.64 -8.37
CA LYS A 34 -4.22 -8.33 -8.98
C LYS A 34 -4.96 -7.37 -8.07
N TYR A 35 -5.44 -7.85 -6.94
CA TYR A 35 -6.12 -7.01 -5.96
C TYR A 35 -5.28 -6.81 -4.70
N GLU A 36 -3.98 -7.00 -4.81
CA GLU A 36 -3.08 -6.83 -3.70
C GLU A 36 -2.13 -5.68 -3.96
N ASP A 37 -1.61 -5.13 -2.87
CA ASP A 37 -0.63 -4.05 -2.99
C ASP A 37 0.62 -4.56 -3.69
N HIS A 38 1.13 -3.77 -4.62
CA HIS A 38 2.32 -4.19 -5.36
C HIS A 38 2.98 -3.00 -6.01
N PHE A 39 4.29 -3.14 -6.25
CA PHE A 39 5.00 -2.14 -7.04
C PHE A 39 4.63 -2.28 -8.49
N VAL A 40 4.57 -1.15 -9.18
CA VAL A 40 4.33 -1.16 -10.62
C VAL A 40 5.56 -1.78 -11.30
N PRO A 41 5.37 -2.78 -12.15
CA PRO A 41 6.52 -3.44 -12.78
C PRO A 41 7.42 -2.45 -13.50
N GLY A 42 8.72 -2.55 -13.23
CA GLY A 42 9.70 -1.68 -13.84
C GLY A 42 9.96 -0.39 -13.11
N PHE A 43 9.25 -0.12 -12.01
CA PHE A 43 9.41 1.12 -11.27
C PHE A 43 9.72 0.82 -9.81
N ARG A 44 10.71 1.50 -9.28
CA ARG A 44 11.04 1.41 -7.85
C ARG A 44 10.43 2.55 -7.06
N ASP A 45 9.72 3.45 -7.73
CA ASP A 45 9.11 4.58 -7.06
C ASP A 45 7.60 4.65 -7.27
N ARG A 46 6.99 3.58 -7.77
CA ARG A 46 5.54 3.56 -7.99
C ARG A 46 4.93 2.32 -7.39
N LEU A 47 3.86 2.51 -6.65
CA LEU A 47 3.21 1.47 -5.89
C LEU A 47 1.70 1.55 -6.09
N ILE A 48 1.09 0.40 -6.27
CA ILE A 48 -0.37 0.30 -6.27
C ILE A 48 -0.78 -0.21 -4.90
N ALA A 49 -1.64 0.53 -4.22
CA ALA A 49 -2.13 0.12 -2.91
C ALA A 49 -3.65 0.13 -2.91
N ILE A 50 -4.22 -0.82 -2.19
CA ILE A 50 -5.65 -1.03 -2.15
C ILE A 50 -6.18 -0.55 -0.81
N SER A 51 -7.28 0.18 -0.82
CA SER A 51 -7.90 0.66 0.40
C SER A 51 -8.48 -0.50 1.20
N LYS A 52 -8.92 -0.19 2.40
CA LYS A 52 -9.69 -1.17 3.18
C LYS A 52 -10.97 -1.51 2.42
N SER A 53 -11.47 -2.70 2.67
CA SER A 53 -12.72 -3.11 2.02
C SER A 53 -13.87 -2.26 2.54
N GLY A 54 -14.86 -2.08 1.70
CA GLY A 54 -16.01 -1.25 2.05
C GLY A 54 -15.79 0.22 1.81
N ARG A 55 -14.70 0.58 1.12
CA ARG A 55 -14.40 1.98 0.83
C ARG A 55 -14.76 2.32 -0.60
N SER A 56 -15.01 3.60 -0.82
CA SER A 56 -15.29 4.12 -2.16
C SER A 56 -14.44 5.37 -2.36
N LEU A 57 -14.53 5.94 -3.55
CA LEU A 57 -13.81 7.18 -3.81
C LEU A 57 -14.26 8.32 -2.90
N GLN A 58 -15.45 8.21 -2.32
CA GLN A 58 -15.98 9.25 -1.45
C GLN A 58 -15.61 9.04 0.02
N SER A 59 -15.01 7.92 0.35
CA SER A 59 -14.69 7.61 1.74
C SER A 59 -13.65 8.58 2.27
N GLU A 60 -13.74 8.90 3.55
CA GLU A 60 -12.89 9.93 4.14
C GLU A 60 -11.42 9.57 4.07
N ASP A 61 -11.08 8.31 4.36
CA ASP A 61 -9.68 7.91 4.31
C ASP A 61 -9.12 8.01 2.89
N VAL A 62 -9.92 7.63 1.90
CA VAL A 62 -9.50 7.72 0.51
C VAL A 62 -9.33 9.18 0.11
N GLN A 63 -10.25 10.04 0.52
CA GLN A 63 -10.12 11.46 0.23
C GLN A 63 -8.91 12.07 0.90
N ASN A 64 -8.59 11.64 2.12
CA ASN A 64 -7.37 12.09 2.79
C ASN A 64 -6.14 11.70 2.01
N PHE A 65 -6.12 10.50 1.45
CA PHE A 65 -4.98 10.07 0.64
C PHE A 65 -4.86 10.91 -0.62
N LEU A 66 -5.97 11.11 -1.32
CA LEU A 66 -5.93 11.81 -2.60
C LEU A 66 -5.62 13.28 -2.44
N LYS A 67 -6.03 13.86 -1.33
CA LYS A 67 -5.86 15.28 -1.07
C LYS A 67 -4.84 15.54 0.02
N ALA A 68 -3.96 14.58 0.27
CA ALA A 68 -3.03 14.69 1.38
C ALA A 68 -2.19 15.95 1.31
N LYS A 69 -1.68 16.27 0.11
CA LYS A 69 -0.82 17.43 -0.03
C LYS A 69 -1.58 18.71 0.30
N GLU A 70 -2.80 18.83 -0.18
CA GLU A 70 -3.62 20.00 0.10
C GLU A 70 -3.95 20.12 1.58
N ARG A 71 -4.10 18.99 2.25
CA ARG A 71 -4.51 18.96 3.64
C ARG A 71 -3.35 18.93 4.61
N GLY A 72 -2.12 18.96 4.10
CA GLY A 72 -0.95 18.93 4.95
C GLY A 72 -0.72 17.57 5.60
N ILE A 73 -1.22 16.51 5.01
CA ILE A 73 -1.07 15.16 5.52
C ILE A 73 0.13 14.50 4.87
N ARG A 74 0.93 13.84 5.67
CA ARG A 74 2.11 13.13 5.17
C ARG A 74 1.79 11.64 5.16
N VAL A 75 1.85 11.05 3.99
CA VAL A 75 1.62 9.61 3.84
C VAL A 75 2.98 8.94 3.79
N GLU A 76 3.20 7.99 4.70
CA GLU A 76 4.50 7.35 4.84
C GLU A 76 4.36 5.86 4.67
N LEU A 77 5.28 5.28 3.94
CA LEU A 77 5.19 3.89 3.53
C LEU A 77 6.15 3.01 4.30
N PHE A 78 5.60 1.94 4.84
CA PHE A 78 6.36 0.90 5.53
C PHE A 78 6.02 -0.43 4.87
N VAL A 79 7.03 -1.16 4.43
CA VAL A 79 6.80 -2.42 3.74
C VAL A 79 7.58 -3.53 4.42
N ARG A 80 6.94 -4.66 4.57
CA ARG A 80 7.57 -5.84 5.13
C ARG A 80 7.33 -7.01 4.19
N LYS A 81 8.37 -7.81 4.03
CA LYS A 81 8.22 -9.04 3.29
C LYS A 81 7.64 -10.08 4.23
N ASN A 82 6.53 -10.64 3.84
CA ASN A 82 5.79 -11.52 4.74
C ASN A 82 5.87 -12.98 4.37
N LYS A 83 6.81 -13.33 3.52
CA LYS A 83 6.87 -14.71 3.07
C LYS A 83 7.37 -15.64 4.16
N ASP A 84 8.33 -15.20 4.94
CA ASP A 84 8.88 -16.02 6.00
C ASP A 84 8.91 -15.19 7.26
N ASP A 85 7.89 -15.34 8.07
CA ASP A 85 7.75 -14.51 9.25
C ASP A 85 8.78 -14.84 10.32
N LYS A 86 9.53 -15.91 10.19
CA LYS A 86 10.64 -16.15 11.10
C LYS A 86 11.80 -15.25 10.82
N ILE A 87 11.92 -14.78 9.59
CA ILE A 87 13.05 -13.99 9.17
C ILE A 87 12.68 -12.53 9.01
N SER A 88 11.52 -12.25 8.42
CA SER A 88 11.16 -10.90 8.01
C SER A 88 10.06 -10.35 8.88
N LYS A 89 10.42 -9.92 10.06
CA LYS A 89 9.41 -9.34 10.94
C LYS A 89 9.43 -7.83 10.97
N GLU A 90 10.44 -7.22 10.38
CA GLU A 90 10.59 -5.78 10.47
C GLU A 90 10.15 -5.11 9.20
N PHE A 91 9.53 -3.96 9.36
CA PHE A 91 9.12 -3.14 8.23
C PHE A 91 10.28 -2.26 7.81
N TYR A 92 10.45 -2.12 6.50
CA TYR A 92 11.35 -1.11 5.94
C TYR A 92 10.57 0.17 5.75
N TYR A 93 11.11 1.26 6.23
CA TYR A 93 10.53 2.57 6.00
C TYR A 93 10.99 3.05 4.63
N LEU A 94 10.06 3.24 3.73
CA LEU A 94 10.41 3.61 2.36
C LEU A 94 10.11 5.07 2.05
N GLY A 95 9.73 5.85 3.03
CA GLY A 95 9.63 7.29 2.88
C GLY A 95 8.24 7.77 2.57
N HIS A 96 8.15 9.01 2.16
CA HIS A 96 6.88 9.64 1.85
C HIS A 96 6.41 9.27 0.46
N MET A 97 5.10 9.23 0.27
CA MET A 97 4.56 9.00 -1.05
C MET A 97 3.34 9.89 -1.26
N THR A 98 3.04 10.14 -2.52
CA THR A 98 1.95 11.00 -2.93
C THR A 98 1.11 10.27 -3.97
N ALA A 99 -0.21 10.39 -3.86
CA ALA A 99 -1.09 9.78 -4.85
C ALA A 99 -0.88 10.47 -6.20
N SER A 100 -0.76 9.65 -7.25
CA SER A 100 -0.50 10.17 -8.58
C SER A 100 -1.73 10.78 -9.22
N GLY A 101 -2.91 10.44 -8.71
CA GLY A 101 -4.16 10.83 -9.35
C GLY A 101 -4.85 9.68 -10.04
N ASN A 102 -4.15 8.59 -10.25
CA ASN A 102 -4.73 7.40 -10.88
C ASN A 102 -5.40 6.57 -9.81
N THR A 103 -6.70 6.45 -9.91
CA THR A 103 -7.48 5.68 -8.93
C THR A 103 -8.50 4.83 -9.66
N LYS A 104 -8.94 3.79 -8.99
CA LYS A 104 -9.95 2.92 -9.56
C LYS A 104 -10.76 2.31 -8.43
N GLU A 105 -12.06 2.54 -8.47
CA GLU A 105 -12.97 1.89 -7.54
C GLU A 105 -13.41 0.58 -8.16
N PHE A 106 -13.39 -0.49 -7.38
CA PHE A 106 -13.76 -1.79 -7.91
C PHE A 106 -14.45 -2.61 -6.82
N THR A 107 -15.09 -3.69 -7.24
CA THR A 107 -15.75 -4.61 -6.32
C THR A 107 -14.85 -5.81 -6.12
N MET A 108 -14.59 -6.12 -4.85
CA MET A 108 -13.74 -7.26 -4.53
C MET A 108 -14.46 -8.55 -4.84
N PRO A 109 -13.77 -9.52 -5.43
CA PRO A 109 -14.46 -10.68 -6.01
C PRO A 109 -15.18 -11.56 -5.01
N ASN A 110 -14.69 -11.68 -3.79
CA ASN A 110 -15.28 -12.65 -2.88
C ASN A 110 -16.20 -12.05 -1.84
N THR A 111 -16.25 -10.74 -1.73
CA THR A 111 -17.02 -10.11 -0.67
C THR A 111 -18.10 -9.18 -1.18
N GLN A 112 -18.02 -8.84 -2.45
CA GLN A 112 -18.92 -7.87 -3.07
C GLN A 112 -18.84 -6.49 -2.42
N LYS A 113 -17.80 -6.26 -1.66
CA LYS A 113 -17.55 -4.94 -1.10
C LYS A 113 -16.64 -4.18 -2.04
N THR A 114 -16.83 -2.87 -2.06
CA THR A 114 -15.98 -2.02 -2.90
C THR A 114 -14.67 -1.73 -2.20
N ALA A 115 -13.68 -1.40 -3.01
CA ALA A 115 -12.39 -0.92 -2.53
C ALA A 115 -11.84 0.02 -3.58
N VAL A 116 -10.79 0.75 -3.23
CA VAL A 116 -10.22 1.73 -4.12
C VAL A 116 -8.75 1.41 -4.32
N GLU A 117 -8.35 1.33 -5.56
CA GLU A 117 -6.96 1.15 -5.94
C GLU A 117 -6.36 2.53 -6.17
N ILE A 118 -5.22 2.81 -5.55
CA ILE A 118 -4.56 4.09 -5.67
C ILE A 118 -3.13 3.87 -6.11
N GLU A 119 -2.71 4.61 -7.14
CA GLU A 119 -1.32 4.60 -7.55
C GLU A 119 -0.57 5.66 -6.77
N TRP A 120 0.53 5.28 -6.17
CA TRP A 120 1.36 6.15 -5.36
C TRP A 120 2.71 6.36 -6.00
N ILE A 121 3.26 7.55 -5.83
CA ILE A 121 4.61 7.87 -6.26
C ILE A 121 5.43 8.16 -5.02
N LEU A 122 6.51 7.41 -4.85
CA LEU A 122 7.42 7.63 -3.73
C LEU A 122 8.31 8.83 -4.04
N ASP A 123 8.59 9.62 -3.01
CA ASP A 123 9.48 10.77 -3.19
C ASP A 123 10.89 10.34 -3.59
N VAL A 124 11.33 9.20 -3.09
CA VAL A 124 12.64 8.65 -3.40
C VAL A 124 12.45 7.21 -3.84
N PRO A 125 13.03 6.80 -4.97
CA PRO A 125 12.91 5.40 -5.38
C PRO A 125 13.51 4.48 -4.32
N VAL A 126 12.92 3.29 -4.20
CA VAL A 126 13.43 2.32 -3.24
C VAL A 126 14.84 1.91 -3.66
N ARG A 127 15.73 1.79 -2.69
CA ARG A 127 17.08 1.32 -2.95
C ARG A 127 17.03 -0.03 -3.66
N GLU A 128 17.89 -0.22 -4.62
CA GLU A 128 17.79 -1.38 -5.50
C GLU A 128 17.86 -2.70 -4.73
N ASP A 129 18.75 -2.79 -3.75
CA ASP A 129 18.89 -4.03 -3.01
C ASP A 129 17.65 -4.34 -2.16
N ILE A 130 17.05 -3.32 -1.59
CA ILE A 130 15.83 -3.49 -0.81
C ILE A 130 14.68 -3.88 -1.73
N TYR A 131 14.59 -3.24 -2.87
CA TYR A 131 13.55 -3.53 -3.84
C TYR A 131 13.63 -4.99 -4.29
N GLU A 132 14.82 -5.45 -4.63
CA GLU A 132 15.00 -6.82 -5.07
C GLU A 132 14.62 -7.81 -3.96
N TYR A 133 14.99 -7.48 -2.74
CA TYR A 133 14.63 -8.33 -1.62
C TYR A 133 13.11 -8.46 -1.47
N ILE A 134 12.42 -7.33 -1.59
CA ILE A 134 10.97 -7.31 -1.38
C ILE A 134 10.23 -8.03 -2.50
N VAL A 135 10.60 -7.78 -3.76
CA VAL A 135 9.79 -8.26 -4.88
C VAL A 135 10.25 -9.58 -5.46
N ASN A 136 11.49 -9.98 -5.27
CA ASN A 136 12.03 -11.09 -6.01
C ASN A 136 12.48 -12.29 -5.19
N SER A 137 12.24 -12.33 -3.93
CA SER A 137 12.72 -13.55 -3.24
C SER A 137 11.62 -14.42 -2.66
#